data_4b099062177b2dd27e33f02974f4d61a
#
_entry.id   4b099062177b2dd27e33f02974f4d61a
#
_cell.length_a   1.000
_cell.length_b   1.000
_cell.length_c   1.000
_cell.angle_alpha   90.00
_cell.angle_beta   90.00
_cell.angle_gamma   90.00
#
_symmetry.space_group_name_H-M   'P 1'
#
loop_
_entity.id
_entity.type
_entity.pdbx_description
1 polymer ?
#
loop_
_entity_poly.entity_id
_entity_poly.type
_entity_poly.pdbx_seq_one_letter_code
_entity_poly.pdbx_strand_id
1 'polypeptide(L)'
;MGGSGGGIAYNREEFIEICQRGLELSPTNELLIDESLLGWKEFEMEVVRDKKDNCIIICSIENIDPMGIHTGDSVTVAPALTLTDKEYQIMRNASIACLRKIGVETGGSNVQFAINPKNGRMVVIEMNPRVSRSSAL
;
A
#
# COMPACT_ATOMS: atom_id res chain seq x y z
N MET A 1 10.18 -2.03 -5.18
CA MET A 1 10.67 -3.30 -5.72
C MET A 1 12.06 -3.54 -5.19
N GLY A 2 12.29 -4.65 -4.50
CA GLY A 2 13.50 -4.94 -3.75
C GLY A 2 14.77 -5.10 -4.59
N GLY A 3 15.25 -3.99 -5.15
CA GLY A 3 16.52 -3.94 -5.88
C GLY A 3 17.69 -3.50 -5.00
N SER A 4 18.91 -3.69 -5.49
CA SER A 4 20.10 -3.11 -4.92
C SER A 4 20.05 -1.57 -5.01
N GLY A 5 20.53 -0.88 -3.99
CA GLY A 5 20.60 0.58 -3.96
C GLY A 5 19.52 1.28 -3.16
N GLY A 6 18.48 0.56 -2.71
CA GLY A 6 17.48 1.08 -1.76
C GLY A 6 17.99 1.06 -0.33
N GLY A 7 17.37 1.85 0.55
CA GLY A 7 17.67 1.87 1.97
C GLY A 7 16.76 2.81 2.74
N ILE A 8 16.84 2.74 4.07
CA ILE A 8 16.13 3.62 4.98
C ILE A 8 17.17 4.42 5.75
N ALA A 9 17.01 5.74 5.78
CA ALA A 9 17.88 6.63 6.54
C ALA A 9 17.17 7.08 7.82
N TYR A 10 17.86 6.99 8.94
CA TYR A 10 17.36 7.44 10.24
C TYR A 10 17.98 8.78 10.67
N ASN A 11 19.00 9.22 9.97
CA ASN A 11 19.68 10.50 10.19
C ASN A 11 20.25 11.06 8.87
N ARG A 12 20.79 12.27 8.93
CA ARG A 12 21.29 12.97 7.75
C ARG A 12 22.50 12.30 7.11
N GLU A 13 23.39 11.77 7.90
CA GLU A 13 24.62 11.11 7.45
C GLU A 13 24.27 9.85 6.65
N GLU A 14 23.43 9.00 7.19
CA GLU A 14 22.92 7.80 6.51
C GLU A 14 22.17 8.16 5.23
N PHE A 15 21.37 9.24 5.26
CA PHE A 15 20.64 9.70 4.08
C PHE A 15 21.60 10.06 2.93
N ILE A 16 22.66 10.81 3.21
CA ILE A 16 23.66 11.18 2.22
C ILE A 16 24.34 9.95 1.64
N GLU A 17 24.79 9.03 2.49
CA GLU A 17 25.47 7.80 2.08
C GLU A 17 24.59 6.92 1.19
N ILE A 18 23.33 6.69 1.62
CA ILE A 18 22.35 5.87 0.88
C ILE A 18 22.04 6.52 -0.48
N CYS A 19 21.83 7.84 -0.50
CA CYS A 19 21.56 8.56 -1.74
C CYS A 19 22.74 8.51 -2.72
N GLN A 20 23.97 8.71 -2.25
CA GLN A 20 25.15 8.61 -3.10
C GLN A 20 25.27 7.22 -3.73
N ARG A 21 25.18 6.16 -2.92
CA ARG A 21 25.22 4.79 -3.39
C ARG A 21 24.07 4.49 -4.36
N GLY A 22 22.87 4.98 -4.07
CA GLY A 22 21.72 4.78 -4.93
C GLY A 22 21.88 5.45 -6.30
N LEU A 23 22.42 6.68 -6.35
CA LEU A 23 22.71 7.39 -7.60
C LEU A 23 23.76 6.67 -8.45
N GLU A 24 24.81 6.13 -7.81
CA GLU A 24 25.85 5.36 -8.49
C GLU A 24 25.32 4.06 -9.12
N LEU A 25 24.36 3.41 -8.44
CA LEU A 25 23.74 2.17 -8.90
C LEU A 25 22.58 2.38 -9.88
N SER A 26 22.03 3.60 -9.92
CA SER A 26 20.91 3.93 -10.80
C SER A 26 21.39 4.11 -12.24
N PRO A 27 20.82 3.38 -13.21
CA PRO A 27 21.19 3.55 -14.63
C PRO A 27 20.88 4.95 -15.18
N THR A 28 19.93 5.67 -14.56
CA THR A 28 19.49 7.01 -14.97
C THR A 28 20.02 8.10 -14.06
N ASN A 29 20.83 7.77 -13.03
CA ASN A 29 21.27 8.68 -11.98
C ASN A 29 20.13 9.43 -11.27
N GLU A 30 19.02 8.72 -11.05
CA GLU A 30 17.82 9.23 -10.39
C GLU A 30 17.47 8.37 -9.17
N LEU A 31 16.87 9.01 -8.15
CA LEU A 31 16.37 8.37 -6.95
C LEU A 31 14.91 8.73 -6.74
N LEU A 32 14.15 7.78 -6.23
CA LEU A 32 12.87 8.04 -5.60
C LEU A 32 13.07 8.10 -4.09
N ILE A 33 12.63 9.18 -3.47
CA ILE A 33 12.72 9.40 -2.03
C ILE A 33 11.31 9.51 -1.47
N ASP A 34 10.95 8.57 -0.61
CA ASP A 34 9.64 8.50 0.01
C ASP A 34 9.73 8.69 1.54
N GLU A 35 8.64 9.17 2.13
CA GLU A 35 8.46 9.15 3.58
C GLU A 35 8.42 7.71 4.08
N SER A 36 9.19 7.39 5.12
CA SER A 36 9.16 6.06 5.72
C SER A 36 7.86 5.83 6.49
N LEU A 37 7.21 4.72 6.20
CA LEU A 37 5.97 4.27 6.87
C LEU A 37 6.22 3.09 7.80
N LEU A 38 7.47 2.84 8.20
CA LEU A 38 7.79 1.75 9.12
C LEU A 38 6.96 1.84 10.41
N GLY A 39 6.41 0.72 10.82
CA GLY A 39 5.59 0.61 12.02
C GLY A 39 4.14 1.13 11.86
N TRP A 40 3.74 1.60 10.67
CA TRP A 40 2.35 1.89 10.40
C TRP A 40 1.55 0.60 10.21
N LYS A 41 0.25 0.67 10.47
CA LYS A 41 -0.66 -0.44 10.17
C LYS A 41 -0.89 -0.56 8.68
N GLU A 42 -0.92 -1.78 8.17
CA GLU A 42 -1.17 -2.05 6.75
C GLU A 42 -2.55 -2.70 6.56
N PHE A 43 -3.29 -2.16 5.61
CA PHE A 43 -4.61 -2.66 5.21
C PHE A 43 -4.70 -2.78 3.69
N GLU A 44 -5.57 -3.66 3.24
CA GLU A 44 -5.85 -3.84 1.83
C GLU A 44 -7.36 -3.86 1.59
N MET A 45 -7.79 -3.33 0.44
CA MET A 45 -9.15 -3.45 -0.06
C MET A 45 -9.16 -4.23 -1.36
N GLU A 46 -9.94 -5.29 -1.41
CA GLU A 46 -10.27 -5.98 -2.66
C GLU A 46 -11.51 -5.33 -3.26
N VAL A 47 -11.36 -4.81 -4.48
CA VAL A 47 -12.37 -3.99 -5.13
C VAL A 47 -12.65 -4.53 -6.53
N VAL A 48 -13.91 -4.62 -6.89
CA VAL A 48 -14.33 -4.96 -8.27
C VAL A 48 -15.07 -3.77 -8.87
N ARG A 49 -14.71 -3.41 -10.09
CA ARG A 49 -15.38 -2.37 -10.87
C ARG A 49 -15.66 -2.88 -12.27
N ASP A 50 -16.86 -2.58 -12.78
CA ASP A 50 -17.27 -2.90 -14.14
C ASP A 50 -17.29 -1.66 -15.07
N LYS A 51 -17.55 -1.90 -16.34
CA LYS A 51 -17.64 -0.84 -17.36
C LYS A 51 -18.80 0.14 -17.17
N LYS A 52 -19.79 -0.22 -16.34
CA LYS A 52 -20.94 0.64 -16.00
C LYS A 52 -20.69 1.46 -14.74
N ASP A 53 -19.46 1.44 -14.22
CA ASP A 53 -19.06 2.11 -12.98
C ASP A 53 -19.72 1.53 -11.72
N ASN A 54 -20.24 0.31 -11.77
CA ASN A 54 -20.58 -0.40 -10.55
C ASN A 54 -19.28 -0.79 -9.85
N CYS A 55 -19.12 -0.31 -8.63
CA CYS A 55 -17.89 -0.52 -7.86
C CYS A 55 -18.23 -1.02 -6.46
N ILE A 56 -17.71 -2.17 -6.10
CA ILE A 56 -17.97 -2.84 -4.82
C ILE A 56 -16.68 -3.25 -4.13
N ILE A 57 -16.66 -3.14 -2.80
CA ILE A 57 -15.61 -3.73 -1.97
C ILE A 57 -16.01 -5.18 -1.70
N ILE A 58 -15.14 -6.11 -2.09
CA ILE A 58 -15.34 -7.54 -1.84
C ILE A 58 -14.98 -7.88 -0.41
N CYS A 59 -13.80 -7.45 0.04
CA CYS A 59 -13.36 -7.59 1.42
C CYS A 59 -12.33 -6.54 1.80
N SER A 60 -12.18 -6.33 3.11
CA SER A 60 -11.06 -5.62 3.72
C SER A 60 -10.12 -6.63 4.36
N ILE A 61 -8.83 -6.39 4.24
CA ILE A 61 -7.77 -7.25 4.76
C ILE A 61 -6.88 -6.42 5.68
N GLU A 62 -6.49 -6.99 6.78
CA GLU A 62 -5.52 -6.41 7.71
C GLU A 62 -4.27 -7.28 7.77
N ASN A 63 -3.11 -6.66 7.61
CA ASN A 63 -1.83 -7.28 7.92
C ASN A 63 -1.55 -7.09 9.40
N ILE A 64 -1.42 -8.18 10.15
CA ILE A 64 -1.19 -8.14 11.60
C ILE A 64 0.20 -7.58 11.91
N ASP A 65 1.17 -7.88 11.06
CA ASP A 65 2.50 -7.32 11.15
C ASP A 65 2.53 -5.87 10.63
N PRO A 66 3.29 -4.99 11.28
CA PRO A 66 3.39 -3.60 10.83
C PRO A 66 4.15 -3.46 9.52
N MET A 67 3.99 -2.32 8.86
CA MET A 67 4.76 -1.96 7.68
C MET A 67 6.26 -2.15 7.90
N GLY A 68 6.92 -2.71 6.88
CA GLY A 68 8.34 -3.09 6.91
C GLY A 68 8.58 -4.60 6.87
N ILE A 69 7.55 -5.40 7.16
CA ILE A 69 7.54 -6.84 6.91
C ILE A 69 6.86 -7.07 5.56
N HIS A 70 7.47 -7.90 4.72
CA HIS A 70 6.93 -8.17 3.39
C HIS A 70 5.54 -8.82 3.50
N THR A 71 4.55 -8.32 2.73
CA THR A 71 3.16 -8.81 2.78
C THR A 71 3.03 -10.32 2.54
N GLY A 72 3.92 -10.92 1.77
CA GLY A 72 3.96 -12.37 1.54
C GLY A 72 4.41 -13.20 2.76
N ASP A 73 5.01 -12.55 3.76
CA ASP A 73 5.57 -13.17 4.97
C ASP A 73 4.80 -12.79 6.23
N SER A 74 3.77 -11.93 6.11
CA SER A 74 2.95 -11.47 7.23
C SER A 74 1.66 -12.27 7.37
N VAL A 75 1.13 -12.33 8.60
CA VAL A 75 -0.19 -12.89 8.86
C VAL A 75 -1.26 -11.88 8.44
N THR A 76 -2.19 -12.32 7.60
CA THR A 76 -3.31 -11.51 7.14
C THR A 76 -4.63 -12.02 7.68
N VAL A 77 -5.56 -11.11 7.97
CA VAL A 77 -6.89 -11.41 8.45
C VAL A 77 -7.94 -10.70 7.58
N ALA A 78 -8.94 -11.44 7.15
CA ALA A 78 -10.09 -10.91 6.45
C ALA A 78 -11.40 -11.37 7.14
N PRO A 79 -12.32 -10.46 7.43
CA PRO A 79 -12.24 -9.02 7.26
C PRO A 79 -11.28 -8.35 8.26
N ALA A 80 -10.84 -7.12 7.96
CA ALA A 80 -10.01 -6.33 8.86
C ALA A 80 -10.68 -6.18 10.23
N LEU A 81 -9.94 -6.40 11.31
CA LEU A 81 -10.46 -6.46 12.68
C LEU A 81 -10.39 -5.12 13.43
N THR A 82 -9.42 -4.29 13.12
CA THR A 82 -9.11 -3.07 13.90
C THR A 82 -9.49 -1.77 13.20
N LEU A 83 -10.18 -1.85 12.05
CA LEU A 83 -10.74 -0.67 11.39
C LEU A 83 -12.02 -0.21 12.07
N THR A 84 -12.08 1.08 12.37
CA THR A 84 -13.36 1.72 12.70
C THR A 84 -14.22 1.86 11.44
N ASP A 85 -15.53 1.97 11.59
CA ASP A 85 -16.42 2.21 10.45
C ASP A 85 -16.04 3.46 9.66
N LYS A 86 -15.65 4.53 10.36
CA LYS A 86 -15.19 5.77 9.73
C LYS A 86 -13.94 5.56 8.86
N GLU A 87 -12.95 4.86 9.37
CA GLU A 87 -11.73 4.53 8.61
C GLU A 87 -12.04 3.64 7.42
N TYR A 88 -12.89 2.64 7.61
CA TYR A 88 -13.36 1.78 6.53
C TYR A 88 -14.03 2.59 5.40
N GLN A 89 -14.94 3.51 5.74
CA GLN A 89 -15.63 4.35 4.74
C GLN A 89 -14.67 5.27 3.98
N ILE A 90 -13.69 5.85 4.67
CA ILE A 90 -12.65 6.68 4.02
C ILE A 90 -11.83 5.81 3.05
N MET A 91 -11.40 4.65 3.50
CA MET A 91 -10.58 3.71 2.71
C MET A 91 -11.36 3.17 1.49
N ARG A 92 -12.64 2.84 1.68
CA ARG A 92 -13.56 2.47 0.60
C ARG A 92 -13.66 3.56 -0.46
N ASN A 93 -13.91 4.81 -0.05
CA ASN A 93 -14.06 5.93 -0.95
C ASN A 93 -12.76 6.23 -1.70
N ALA A 94 -11.62 6.15 -1.03
CA ALA A 94 -10.30 6.30 -1.63
C ALA A 94 -10.02 5.20 -2.66
N SER A 95 -10.35 3.94 -2.37
CA SER A 95 -10.21 2.81 -3.28
C SER A 95 -11.02 3.03 -4.56
N ILE A 96 -12.28 3.40 -4.45
CA ILE A 96 -13.15 3.69 -5.59
C ILE A 96 -12.59 4.85 -6.43
N ALA A 97 -12.11 5.91 -5.78
CA ALA A 97 -11.50 7.05 -6.46
C ALA A 97 -10.24 6.65 -7.23
N CYS A 98 -9.38 5.79 -6.65
CA CYS A 98 -8.18 5.28 -7.30
C CYS A 98 -8.53 4.47 -8.57
N LEU A 99 -9.46 3.52 -8.47
CA LEU A 99 -9.87 2.71 -9.62
C LEU A 99 -10.44 3.56 -10.75
N ARG A 100 -11.28 4.53 -10.42
CA ARG A 100 -11.85 5.47 -11.40
C ARG A 100 -10.77 6.32 -12.07
N LYS A 101 -9.83 6.85 -11.28
CA LYS A 101 -8.76 7.72 -11.79
C LYS A 101 -7.80 6.98 -12.71
N ILE A 102 -7.47 5.75 -12.39
CA ILE A 102 -6.59 4.88 -13.18
C ILE A 102 -7.35 4.32 -14.40
N GLY A 103 -8.66 4.17 -14.31
CA GLY A 103 -9.50 3.67 -15.39
C GLY A 103 -9.63 2.15 -15.42
N VAL A 104 -9.39 1.45 -14.30
CA VAL A 104 -9.65 0.01 -14.21
C VAL A 104 -11.16 -0.22 -14.23
N GLU A 105 -11.63 -0.96 -15.21
CA GLU A 105 -13.05 -1.19 -15.46
C GLU A 105 -13.41 -2.67 -15.70
N THR A 106 -12.45 -3.57 -15.52
CA THR A 106 -12.66 -5.00 -15.76
C THR A 106 -11.96 -5.84 -14.70
N GLY A 107 -12.72 -6.39 -13.77
CA GLY A 107 -12.22 -7.33 -12.79
C GLY A 107 -11.82 -6.73 -11.45
N GLY A 108 -11.06 -7.50 -10.68
CA GLY A 108 -10.64 -7.16 -9.33
C GLY A 108 -9.35 -6.33 -9.29
N SER A 109 -9.26 -5.50 -8.28
CA SER A 109 -8.08 -4.73 -7.94
C SER A 109 -7.83 -4.79 -6.44
N ASN A 110 -6.56 -4.80 -6.08
CA ASN A 110 -6.11 -4.72 -4.70
C ASN A 110 -5.53 -3.33 -4.44
N VAL A 111 -6.08 -2.60 -3.49
CA VAL A 111 -5.58 -1.27 -3.08
C VAL A 111 -5.00 -1.38 -1.67
N GLN A 112 -3.74 -1.00 -1.53
CA GLN A 112 -3.01 -1.09 -0.27
C GLN A 112 -2.91 0.27 0.41
N PHE A 113 -3.11 0.28 1.72
CA PHE A 113 -3.12 1.46 2.57
C PHE A 113 -2.22 1.29 3.77
N ALA A 114 -1.61 2.39 4.20
CA ALA A 114 -1.00 2.48 5.51
C ALA A 114 -1.72 3.51 6.38
N ILE A 115 -1.92 3.18 7.66
CA ILE A 115 -2.50 4.07 8.66
C ILE A 115 -1.50 4.29 9.79
N ASN A 116 -1.21 5.56 10.06
CA ASN A 116 -0.38 5.93 11.20
C ASN A 116 -1.12 5.64 12.50
N PRO A 117 -0.64 4.72 13.35
CA PRO A 117 -1.33 4.35 14.59
C PRO A 117 -1.38 5.48 15.63
N LYS A 118 -0.55 6.54 15.48
CA LYS A 118 -0.49 7.64 16.42
C LYS A 118 -1.51 8.74 16.14
N ASN A 119 -1.82 9.01 14.89
CA ASN A 119 -2.66 10.15 14.49
C ASN A 119 -3.76 9.82 13.47
N GLY A 120 -3.83 8.57 13.00
CA GLY A 120 -4.84 8.12 12.04
C GLY A 120 -4.60 8.62 10.59
N ARG A 121 -3.47 9.25 10.29
CA ARG A 121 -3.15 9.64 8.90
C ARG A 121 -3.11 8.40 8.02
N MET A 122 -3.84 8.44 6.93
CA MET A 122 -3.92 7.35 5.95
C MET A 122 -3.24 7.76 4.65
N VAL A 123 -2.50 6.84 4.06
CA VAL A 123 -1.91 6.99 2.74
C VAL A 123 -2.19 5.76 1.89
N VAL A 124 -2.36 5.94 0.58
CA VAL A 124 -2.40 4.86 -0.40
C VAL A 124 -0.96 4.49 -0.73
N ILE A 125 -0.64 3.22 -0.63
CA ILE A 125 0.69 2.69 -0.98
C ILE A 125 0.76 2.39 -2.47
N GLU A 126 -0.12 1.50 -2.92
CA GLU A 126 -0.20 1.11 -4.32
C GLU A 126 -1.57 0.55 -4.67
N MET A 127 -1.85 0.46 -5.96
CA MET A 127 -3.00 -0.26 -6.50
C MET A 127 -2.52 -1.27 -7.53
N ASN A 128 -2.90 -2.51 -7.35
CA ASN A 128 -2.59 -3.61 -8.25
C ASN A 128 -3.87 -4.01 -9.01
N PRO A 129 -3.89 -3.95 -10.37
CA PRO A 129 -5.07 -4.29 -11.16
C PRO A 129 -5.23 -5.83 -11.29
N ARG A 130 -5.25 -6.49 -10.18
CA ARG A 130 -5.44 -7.95 -10.00
C ARG A 130 -5.96 -8.21 -8.59
N VAL A 131 -6.57 -9.36 -8.37
CA VAL A 131 -6.88 -9.83 -7.01
C VAL A 131 -5.58 -10.20 -6.27
N SER A 132 -5.57 -10.00 -4.95
CA SER A 132 -4.43 -10.42 -4.11
C SER A 132 -4.47 -11.94 -3.85
N ARG A 133 -3.33 -12.48 -3.39
CA ARG A 133 -3.29 -13.87 -2.92
C ARG A 133 -4.15 -14.05 -1.67
N SER A 134 -4.22 -13.03 -0.83
CA SER A 134 -5.00 -13.03 0.42
C SER A 134 -6.51 -13.17 0.18
N SER A 135 -7.02 -12.80 -1.01
CA SER A 135 -8.43 -12.93 -1.38
C SER A 135 -8.76 -14.27 -2.05
N ALA A 136 -7.78 -15.13 -2.26
CA ALA A 136 -7.96 -16.44 -2.92
C ALA A 136 -8.17 -17.59 -1.93
N LEU A 137 -8.34 -17.30 -0.65
CA LEU A 137 -8.58 -18.27 0.43
C LEU A 137 -10.04 -18.53 0.64
#